data_860264a31acc7923b9b6a2c514c2e502
#
_entry.id   860264a31acc7923b9b6a2c514c2e502
#
_cell.length_a   1.000
_cell.length_b   1.000
_cell.length_c   1.000
_cell.angle_alpha   90.00
_cell.angle_beta   90.00
_cell.angle_gamma   90.00
#
_symmetry.space_group_name_H-M   'P 1'
#
loop_
_entity.id
_entity.type
_entity.pdbx_description
1 polymer ?
#
loop_
_entity_poly.entity_id
_entity_poly.type
_entity_poly.pdbx_seq_one_letter_code
_entity_poly.pdbx_strand_id
1 'polypeptide(L)'
;MRWLVDGYNVIRCAPALAVREQESLQAGREALCRLLVAAARASGDQFTVVFDGIRGGGTTFSSSRVRLVFSKAPERADHMLARLASAGTAVVSNDLEVRRSATRTGAIVVTADEFLARLLAPPSSDKEEEDEPLPRPKKGNPRRPPKKARAAARALNRLDRSRKRFS
;
A
#
# COMPACT_ATOMS: atom_id res chain seq x y z
N MET A 1 7.17 1.50 9.22
CA MET A 1 7.65 1.03 7.89
C MET A 1 7.53 2.17 6.89
N ARG A 2 8.29 2.16 5.79
CA ARG A 2 8.14 3.14 4.70
C ARG A 2 7.46 2.48 3.50
N TRP A 3 6.38 3.11 3.04
CA TRP A 3 5.59 2.67 1.89
C TRP A 3 5.79 3.64 0.73
N LEU A 4 6.04 3.12 -0.45
CA LEU A 4 6.07 3.83 -1.72
C LEU A 4 4.84 3.41 -2.50
N VAL A 5 3.96 4.34 -2.78
CA VAL A 5 2.64 4.06 -3.35
C VAL A 5 2.56 4.68 -4.74
N ASP A 6 2.27 3.87 -5.74
CA ASP A 6 1.89 4.32 -7.07
C ASP A 6 0.47 4.90 -7.00
N GLY A 7 0.39 6.23 -6.97
CA GLY A 7 -0.85 6.91 -6.62
C GLY A 7 -2.00 6.63 -7.58
N TYR A 8 -1.79 6.80 -8.88
CA TYR A 8 -2.85 6.58 -9.86
C TYR A 8 -3.18 5.10 -10.04
N ASN A 9 -2.20 4.22 -9.92
CA ASN A 9 -2.45 2.79 -9.98
C ASN A 9 -3.39 2.35 -8.85
N VAL A 10 -3.13 2.80 -7.62
CA VAL A 10 -3.98 2.50 -6.46
C VAL A 10 -5.37 3.15 -6.57
N ILE A 11 -5.46 4.41 -7.03
CA ILE A 11 -6.75 5.10 -7.20
C ILE A 11 -7.64 4.29 -8.17
N ARG A 12 -7.11 3.86 -9.30
CA ARG A 12 -7.87 3.15 -10.34
C ARG A 12 -8.26 1.72 -9.96
N CYS A 13 -7.56 1.11 -9.02
CA CYS A 13 -7.93 -0.19 -8.48
C CYS A 13 -9.06 -0.14 -7.44
N ALA A 14 -9.38 1.03 -6.89
CA ALA A 14 -10.44 1.20 -5.91
C ALA A 14 -11.65 1.94 -6.51
N PRO A 15 -12.81 1.28 -6.72
CA PRO A 15 -13.97 1.93 -7.35
C PRO A 15 -14.37 3.26 -6.71
N ALA A 16 -14.38 3.33 -5.37
CA ALA A 16 -14.70 4.56 -4.64
C ALA A 16 -13.71 5.70 -4.88
N LEU A 17 -12.42 5.40 -5.10
CA LEU A 17 -11.40 6.40 -5.44
C LEU A 17 -11.45 6.76 -6.91
N ALA A 18 -11.71 5.80 -7.79
CA ALA A 18 -11.84 6.01 -9.23
C ALA A 18 -13.01 6.97 -9.57
N VAL A 19 -14.14 6.85 -8.88
CA VAL A 19 -15.25 7.80 -9.00
C VAL A 19 -14.80 9.22 -8.63
N ARG A 20 -14.02 9.38 -7.57
CA ARG A 20 -13.47 10.69 -7.19
C ARG A 20 -12.46 11.21 -8.20
N GLU A 21 -11.66 10.35 -8.85
CA GLU A 21 -10.75 10.72 -9.94
C GLU A 21 -11.52 11.23 -11.16
N GLN A 22 -12.69 10.67 -11.45
CA GLN A 22 -13.57 11.13 -12.54
C GLN A 22 -14.11 12.55 -12.30
N GLU A 23 -14.37 12.94 -11.05
CA GLU A 23 -14.75 14.31 -10.71
C GLU A 23 -13.57 15.28 -10.98
N SER A 24 -12.39 14.94 -10.51
CA SER A 24 -11.12 15.59 -10.83
C SER A 24 -9.94 14.76 -10.34
N LEU A 25 -8.78 14.89 -11.01
CA LEU A 25 -7.53 14.27 -10.54
C LEU A 25 -7.18 14.67 -9.10
N GLN A 26 -7.51 15.90 -8.73
CA GLN A 26 -7.29 16.42 -7.39
C GLN A 26 -8.18 15.71 -6.37
N ALA A 27 -9.47 15.53 -6.65
CA ALA A 27 -10.40 14.84 -5.76
C ALA A 27 -9.98 13.39 -5.50
N GLY A 28 -9.54 12.68 -6.54
CA GLY A 28 -8.98 11.33 -6.41
C GLY A 28 -7.73 11.28 -5.54
N ARG A 29 -6.78 12.19 -5.76
CA ARG A 29 -5.56 12.32 -4.95
C ARG A 29 -5.86 12.58 -3.48
N GLU A 30 -6.75 13.55 -3.20
CA GLU A 30 -7.16 13.90 -1.83
C GLU A 30 -7.85 12.73 -1.13
N ALA A 31 -8.72 12.01 -1.82
CA ALA A 31 -9.40 10.85 -1.27
C ALA A 31 -8.40 9.76 -0.86
N LEU A 32 -7.43 9.42 -1.73
CA LEU A 32 -6.35 8.49 -1.40
C LEU A 32 -5.54 9.01 -0.20
N CYS A 33 -5.16 10.28 -0.20
CA CYS A 33 -4.36 10.85 0.89
C CYS A 33 -5.06 10.78 2.24
N ARG A 34 -6.38 11.01 2.31
CA ARG A 34 -7.16 10.89 3.55
C ARG A 34 -7.11 9.46 4.10
N LEU A 35 -7.25 8.46 3.23
CA LEU A 35 -7.12 7.04 3.62
C LEU A 35 -5.72 6.74 4.17
N LEU A 36 -4.68 7.22 3.50
CA LEU A 36 -3.30 7.00 3.91
C LEU A 36 -2.96 7.71 5.22
N VAL A 37 -3.53 8.89 5.48
CA VAL A 37 -3.36 9.58 6.77
C VAL A 37 -4.00 8.78 7.91
N ALA A 38 -5.19 8.24 7.69
CA ALA A 38 -5.84 7.39 8.68
C ALA A 38 -5.00 6.14 8.96
N ALA A 39 -4.49 5.49 7.91
CA ALA A 39 -3.59 4.34 8.04
C ALA A 39 -2.27 4.71 8.75
N ALA A 40 -1.67 5.86 8.42
CA ALA A 40 -0.43 6.34 9.01
C ALA A 40 -0.59 6.64 10.52
N ARG A 41 -1.72 7.20 10.90
CA ARG A 41 -2.05 7.43 12.32
C ARG A 41 -2.19 6.11 13.08
N ALA A 42 -2.88 5.15 12.48
CA ALA A 42 -3.10 3.85 13.09
C ALA A 42 -1.83 3.02 13.19
N SER A 43 -1.00 2.96 12.13
CA SER A 43 0.17 2.08 12.05
C SER A 43 1.49 2.71 12.50
N GLY A 44 1.57 4.03 12.57
CA GLY A 44 2.83 4.74 12.73
C GLY A 44 3.75 4.69 11.50
N ASP A 45 3.29 4.13 10.39
CA ASP A 45 4.04 3.98 9.16
C ASP A 45 4.09 5.31 8.37
N GLN A 46 5.05 5.40 7.44
CA GLN A 46 5.22 6.55 6.56
C GLN A 46 4.87 6.17 5.12
N PHE A 47 4.15 7.04 4.42
CA PHE A 47 3.74 6.85 3.04
C PHE A 47 4.33 7.94 2.15
N THR A 48 4.95 7.53 1.06
CA THR A 48 5.31 8.42 -0.05
C THR A 48 4.48 8.01 -1.24
N VAL A 49 3.59 8.90 -1.68
CA VAL A 49 2.73 8.67 -2.84
C VAL A 49 3.35 9.36 -4.04
N VAL A 50 3.61 8.61 -5.08
CA VAL A 50 4.16 9.11 -6.34
C VAL A 50 3.02 9.21 -7.35
N PHE A 51 2.88 10.41 -7.94
CA PHE A 51 1.95 10.68 -9.03
C PHE A 51 2.71 11.01 -10.29
N ASP A 52 2.25 10.52 -11.43
CA ASP A 52 2.77 10.91 -12.71
C ASP A 52 2.23 12.28 -13.14
N GLY A 53 3.09 13.14 -13.68
CA GLY A 53 2.74 14.46 -14.19
C GLY A 53 2.99 15.63 -13.26
N ILE A 54 2.69 16.82 -13.76
CA ILE A 54 2.92 18.09 -13.07
C ILE A 54 1.93 18.23 -11.91
N ARG A 55 2.39 18.85 -10.82
CA ARG A 55 1.56 19.28 -9.70
C ARG A 55 0.51 20.31 -10.20
N GLY A 56 -0.59 19.79 -10.77
CA GLY A 56 -1.71 20.62 -11.21
C GLY A 56 -2.61 20.96 -10.04
N GLY A 57 -2.78 22.25 -9.75
CA GLY A 57 -3.78 22.78 -8.82
C GLY A 57 -3.59 22.32 -7.38
N GLY A 58 -3.07 23.19 -6.55
CA GLY A 58 -3.34 23.41 -5.14
C GLY A 58 -3.60 22.24 -4.18
N THR A 59 -2.98 21.10 -4.35
CA THR A 59 -3.08 20.06 -3.31
C THR A 59 -2.29 20.51 -2.07
N THR A 60 -2.92 21.31 -1.22
CA THR A 60 -2.41 21.71 0.10
C THR A 60 -2.59 20.56 1.09
N PHE A 61 -2.12 19.37 0.70
CA PHE A 61 -2.14 18.25 1.60
C PHE A 61 -0.84 18.24 2.39
N SER A 62 -0.91 18.49 3.68
CA SER A 62 0.22 18.43 4.60
C SER A 62 -0.02 17.38 5.67
N SER A 63 0.89 16.44 5.76
CA SER A 63 0.91 15.46 6.84
C SER A 63 2.36 15.07 7.12
N SER A 64 2.71 14.92 8.38
CA SER A 64 4.06 14.51 8.79
C SER A 64 4.44 13.09 8.34
N ARG A 65 3.45 12.24 8.03
CA ARG A 65 3.65 10.83 7.69
C ARG A 65 3.23 10.45 6.27
N VAL A 66 2.56 11.35 5.54
CA VAL A 66 2.15 11.14 4.15
C VAL A 66 2.75 12.25 3.30
N ARG A 67 3.65 11.86 2.40
CA ARG A 67 4.34 12.77 1.47
C ARG A 67 3.86 12.53 0.05
N LEU A 68 3.54 13.60 -0.67
CA LEU A 68 3.24 13.56 -2.10
C LEU A 68 4.47 13.95 -2.91
N VAL A 69 4.74 13.18 -3.95
CA VAL A 69 5.81 13.43 -4.91
C VAL A 69 5.21 13.34 -6.31
N PHE A 70 5.58 14.28 -7.16
CA PHE A 70 5.16 14.30 -8.56
C PHE A 70 6.37 14.09 -9.44
N SER A 71 6.26 13.16 -10.40
CA SER A 71 7.29 13.03 -11.43
C SER A 71 7.23 14.24 -12.37
N LYS A 72 8.39 14.60 -12.90
CA LYS A 72 8.52 15.66 -13.90
C LYS A 72 9.14 15.07 -15.16
N ALA A 73 8.58 15.40 -16.32
CA ALA A 73 9.19 15.00 -17.58
C ALA A 73 10.70 15.37 -17.62
N PRO A 74 11.56 14.48 -18.10
CA PRO A 74 11.26 13.19 -18.72
C PRO A 74 11.08 12.00 -17.76
N GLU A 75 11.26 12.17 -16.43
CA GLU A 75 11.14 11.09 -15.45
C GLU A 75 9.65 10.75 -15.22
N ARG A 76 9.31 9.47 -15.39
CA ARG A 76 7.99 8.93 -15.09
C ARG A 76 7.90 8.44 -13.66
N ALA A 77 6.67 8.32 -13.14
CA ALA A 77 6.43 7.80 -11.78
C ALA A 77 7.09 6.43 -11.54
N ASP A 78 7.09 5.56 -12.54
CA ASP A 78 7.70 4.22 -12.48
C ASP A 78 9.19 4.29 -12.17
N HIS A 79 9.93 5.16 -12.88
CA HIS A 79 11.36 5.37 -12.66
C HIS A 79 11.63 5.97 -11.28
N MET A 80 10.79 6.90 -10.86
CA MET A 80 10.89 7.50 -9.53
C MET A 80 10.65 6.48 -8.42
N LEU A 81 9.63 5.63 -8.55
CA LEU A 81 9.36 4.53 -7.62
C LEU A 81 10.54 3.56 -7.55
N ALA A 82 11.08 3.17 -8.71
CA ALA A 82 12.26 2.29 -8.77
C ALA A 82 13.48 2.90 -8.08
N ARG A 83 13.72 4.20 -8.25
CA ARG A 83 14.83 4.93 -7.63
C ARG A 83 14.68 5.09 -6.13
N LEU A 84 13.45 5.26 -5.64
CA LEU A 84 13.15 5.41 -4.21
C LEU A 84 13.09 4.06 -3.49
N ALA A 85 12.88 2.97 -4.23
CA ALA A 85 12.79 1.63 -3.68
C ALA A 85 14.14 1.16 -3.13
N SER A 86 14.11 0.56 -1.94
CA SER A 86 15.29 0.01 -1.27
C SER A 86 14.90 -1.11 -0.31
N ALA A 87 15.88 -1.87 0.16
CA ALA A 87 15.64 -2.83 1.24
C ALA A 87 15.02 -2.11 2.45
N GLY A 88 13.96 -2.70 3.01
CA GLY A 88 13.20 -2.11 4.13
C GLY A 88 12.07 -1.16 3.73
N THR A 89 11.87 -0.92 2.41
CA THR A 89 10.67 -0.25 1.90
C THR A 89 9.66 -1.26 1.34
N ALA A 90 8.38 -0.90 1.33
CA ALA A 90 7.34 -1.63 0.61
C ALA A 90 6.84 -0.77 -0.57
N VAL A 91 6.79 -1.36 -1.76
CA VAL A 91 6.30 -0.73 -2.99
C VAL A 91 4.94 -1.29 -3.33
N VAL A 92 3.97 -0.41 -3.57
CA VAL A 92 2.59 -0.75 -3.91
C VAL A 92 2.32 -0.36 -5.35
N SER A 93 2.14 -1.32 -6.23
CA SER A 93 1.70 -1.13 -7.62
C SER A 93 1.26 -2.45 -8.23
N ASN A 94 0.31 -2.43 -9.16
CA ASN A 94 -0.04 -3.57 -10.00
C ASN A 94 0.84 -3.64 -11.26
N ASP A 95 1.56 -2.56 -11.59
CA ASP A 95 2.46 -2.54 -12.74
C ASP A 95 3.62 -3.54 -12.57
N LEU A 96 3.79 -4.39 -13.58
CA LEU A 96 4.78 -5.46 -13.53
C LEU A 96 6.22 -4.94 -13.61
N GLU A 97 6.46 -3.84 -14.33
CA GLU A 97 7.79 -3.24 -14.47
C GLU A 97 8.21 -2.58 -13.16
N VAL A 98 7.31 -1.82 -12.54
CA VAL A 98 7.52 -1.23 -11.20
C VAL A 98 7.84 -2.33 -10.19
N ARG A 99 7.05 -3.41 -10.19
CA ARG A 99 7.23 -4.55 -9.28
C ARG A 99 8.55 -5.28 -9.49
N ARG A 100 8.94 -5.50 -10.75
CA ARG A 100 10.23 -6.12 -11.09
C ARG A 100 11.40 -5.25 -10.66
N SER A 101 11.34 -3.96 -10.94
CA SER A 101 12.38 -2.99 -10.56
C SER A 101 12.53 -2.89 -9.05
N ALA A 102 11.43 -2.76 -8.31
CA ALA A 102 11.42 -2.74 -6.85
C ALA A 102 11.97 -4.05 -6.24
N THR A 103 11.68 -5.19 -6.86
CA THR A 103 12.24 -6.48 -6.42
C THR A 103 13.77 -6.52 -6.52
N ARG A 104 14.36 -5.92 -7.56
CA ARG A 104 15.82 -5.89 -7.77
C ARG A 104 16.53 -5.09 -6.68
N THR A 105 15.89 -4.07 -6.13
CA THR A 105 16.44 -3.26 -5.03
C THR A 105 16.26 -3.90 -3.65
N GLY A 106 15.64 -5.07 -3.57
CA GLY A 106 15.35 -5.74 -2.32
C GLY A 106 14.13 -5.19 -1.57
N ALA A 107 13.33 -4.33 -2.21
CA ALA A 107 12.09 -3.84 -1.63
C ALA A 107 11.03 -4.96 -1.53
N ILE A 108 10.13 -4.81 -0.57
CA ILE A 108 8.93 -5.64 -0.47
C ILE A 108 7.94 -5.13 -1.51
N VAL A 109 7.37 -6.04 -2.30
CA VAL A 109 6.39 -5.68 -3.33
C VAL A 109 5.02 -6.18 -2.91
N VAL A 110 4.03 -5.30 -2.98
CA VAL A 110 2.62 -5.53 -2.66
C VAL A 110 1.79 -5.06 -3.85
N THR A 111 0.76 -5.79 -4.21
CA THR A 111 -0.19 -5.35 -5.24
C THR A 111 -1.09 -4.24 -4.69
N ALA A 112 -1.64 -3.39 -5.59
CA ALA A 112 -2.60 -2.38 -5.19
C ALA A 112 -3.86 -3.01 -4.56
N ASP A 113 -4.29 -4.16 -5.07
CA ASP A 113 -5.47 -4.88 -4.57
C ASP A 113 -5.26 -5.41 -3.15
N GLU A 114 -4.12 -6.07 -2.88
CA GLU A 114 -3.77 -6.54 -1.54
C GLU A 114 -3.65 -5.40 -0.54
N PHE A 115 -3.06 -4.28 -0.98
CA PHE A 115 -2.92 -3.09 -0.17
C PHE A 115 -4.28 -2.46 0.17
N LEU A 116 -5.15 -2.28 -0.83
CA LEU A 116 -6.49 -1.73 -0.66
C LEU A 116 -7.38 -2.62 0.20
N ALA A 117 -7.33 -3.93 0.00
CA ALA A 117 -8.07 -4.88 0.82
C ALA A 117 -7.74 -4.71 2.31
N ARG A 118 -6.46 -4.44 2.63
CA ARG A 118 -6.03 -4.17 4.01
C ARG A 118 -6.39 -2.76 4.49
N LEU A 119 -6.26 -1.78 3.60
CA LEU A 119 -6.52 -0.38 3.91
C LEU A 119 -8.01 -0.12 4.19
N LEU A 120 -8.88 -0.81 3.46
CA LEU A 120 -10.34 -0.66 3.53
C LEU A 120 -11.01 -1.70 4.44
N ALA A 121 -10.29 -2.71 4.93
CA ALA A 121 -10.84 -3.68 5.86
C ALA A 121 -11.41 -2.96 7.09
N PRO A 122 -12.60 -3.33 7.56
CA PRO A 122 -13.09 -2.86 8.85
C PRO A 122 -12.08 -3.28 9.94
N PRO A 123 -11.95 -2.50 11.03
CA PRO A 123 -11.16 -2.94 12.17
C PRO A 123 -11.68 -4.31 12.59
N SER A 124 -10.82 -5.31 12.59
CA SER A 124 -11.20 -6.66 12.95
C SER A 124 -11.74 -6.63 14.36
N SER A 125 -13.05 -6.75 14.53
CA SER A 125 -13.64 -7.18 15.79
C SER A 125 -13.02 -8.55 16.06
N ASP A 126 -12.46 -8.73 17.25
CA ASP A 126 -11.90 -9.98 17.70
C ASP A 126 -12.94 -11.10 17.50
N LYS A 127 -12.83 -11.82 16.38
CA LYS A 127 -13.21 -13.21 16.44
C LYS A 127 -12.02 -13.86 17.12
N GLU A 128 -12.13 -14.08 18.42
CA GLU A 128 -11.49 -15.17 19.06
C GLU A 128 -11.80 -16.38 18.17
N GLU A 129 -10.80 -16.83 17.40
CA GLU A 129 -10.85 -18.17 16.87
C GLU A 129 -10.83 -19.04 18.13
N GLU A 130 -12.01 -19.43 18.59
CA GLU A 130 -12.16 -20.57 19.47
C GLU A 130 -11.46 -21.71 18.73
N ASP A 131 -10.36 -22.13 19.33
CA ASP A 131 -9.53 -23.24 18.91
C ASP A 131 -10.35 -24.53 19.08
N GLU A 132 -11.31 -24.76 18.16
CA GLU A 132 -11.94 -26.05 18.03
C GLU A 132 -10.87 -26.99 17.46
N PRO A 133 -10.49 -28.06 18.18
CA PRO A 133 -9.46 -28.96 17.70
C PRO A 133 -9.97 -29.77 16.51
N LEU A 134 -9.75 -29.19 15.29
CA LEU A 134 -9.99 -29.91 14.05
C LEU A 134 -9.13 -31.19 14.01
N PRO A 135 -9.71 -32.31 13.58
CA PRO A 135 -9.00 -33.61 13.50
C PRO A 135 -7.80 -33.44 12.58
N ARG A 136 -6.62 -33.81 13.08
CA ARG A 136 -5.31 -33.70 12.41
C ARG A 136 -5.34 -34.40 11.06
N PRO A 137 -5.25 -33.70 9.91
CA PRO A 137 -5.04 -34.36 8.63
C PRO A 137 -3.60 -34.88 8.57
N LYS A 138 -3.47 -36.08 8.05
CA LYS A 138 -2.21 -36.80 7.85
C LYS A 138 -1.20 -35.97 7.05
N LYS A 139 0.08 -36.07 7.44
CA LYS A 139 1.29 -35.46 6.90
C LYS A 139 1.30 -35.29 5.36
N GLY A 140 1.01 -34.13 4.89
CA GLY A 140 1.50 -33.59 3.64
C GLY A 140 2.18 -32.26 3.98
N ASN A 141 3.46 -32.10 3.60
CA ASN A 141 4.22 -30.86 3.89
C ASN A 141 3.54 -29.69 3.16
N PRO A 142 2.81 -28.78 3.84
CA PRO A 142 2.19 -27.65 3.15
C PRO A 142 3.31 -26.84 2.53
N ARG A 143 3.31 -26.69 1.20
CA ARG A 143 4.31 -25.92 0.46
C ARG A 143 4.40 -24.53 1.08
N ARG A 144 5.47 -24.30 1.81
CA ARG A 144 5.74 -23.03 2.49
C ARG A 144 5.75 -21.91 1.44
N PRO A 145 4.92 -20.86 1.58
CA PRO A 145 4.84 -19.82 0.55
C PRO A 145 6.20 -19.16 0.31
N PRO A 146 6.49 -18.70 -0.90
CA PRO A 146 7.76 -18.07 -1.26
C PRO A 146 8.17 -16.97 -0.28
N LYS A 147 9.47 -16.77 -0.05
CA LYS A 147 10.00 -15.76 0.88
C LYS A 147 9.42 -14.36 0.62
N LYS A 148 9.20 -13.99 -0.66
CA LYS A 148 8.60 -12.71 -1.08
C LYS A 148 7.15 -12.56 -0.64
N ALA A 149 6.32 -13.58 -0.83
CA ALA A 149 4.92 -13.58 -0.40
C ALA A 149 4.80 -13.45 1.12
N ARG A 150 5.68 -14.11 1.87
CA ARG A 150 5.73 -13.95 3.34
C ARG A 150 6.15 -12.55 3.78
N ALA A 151 7.05 -11.90 3.04
CA ALA A 151 7.46 -10.53 3.33
C ALA A 151 6.30 -9.55 3.08
N ALA A 152 5.58 -9.69 1.96
CA ALA A 152 4.38 -8.89 1.65
C ALA A 152 3.30 -9.07 2.72
N ALA A 153 2.97 -10.32 3.09
CA ALA A 153 2.00 -10.62 4.13
C ALA A 153 2.37 -10.01 5.49
N ARG A 154 3.66 -10.04 5.88
CA ARG A 154 4.13 -9.41 7.12
C ARG A 154 4.00 -7.88 7.07
N ALA A 155 4.28 -7.26 5.92
CA ALA A 155 4.12 -5.83 5.74
C ALA A 155 2.66 -5.41 5.87
N LEU A 156 1.75 -6.13 5.21
CA LEU A 156 0.32 -5.91 5.28
C LEU A 156 -0.25 -6.13 6.69
N ASN A 157 0.16 -7.20 7.37
CA ASN A 157 -0.26 -7.47 8.75
C ASN A 157 0.21 -6.40 9.74
N ARG A 158 1.30 -5.70 9.44
CA ARG A 158 1.76 -4.57 10.25
C ARG A 158 0.78 -3.39 10.19
N LEU A 159 0.20 -3.11 9.03
CA LEU A 159 -0.84 -2.07 8.89
C LEU A 159 -2.08 -2.37 9.75
N ASP A 160 -2.40 -3.65 9.95
CA ASP A 160 -3.57 -4.08 10.69
C ASP A 160 -3.37 -4.03 12.22
N ARG A 161 -2.26 -4.56 12.72
CA ARG A 161 -1.96 -4.64 14.16
C ARG A 161 -1.99 -3.30 14.89
N SER A 162 -1.71 -2.22 14.20
CA SER A 162 -1.64 -0.90 14.80
C SER A 162 -3.03 -0.27 14.99
N ARG A 163 -4.05 -0.73 14.25
CA ARG A 163 -5.45 -0.32 14.46
C ARG A 163 -6.00 -0.80 15.82
N LYS A 164 -5.52 -1.94 16.34
CA LYS A 164 -5.93 -2.50 17.62
C LYS A 164 -5.43 -1.73 18.85
N ARG A 165 -4.48 -0.82 18.71
CA ARG A 165 -3.92 -0.06 19.86
C ARG A 165 -4.65 1.25 20.15
N PHE A 166 -5.63 1.64 19.37
CA PHE A 166 -6.36 2.92 19.48
C PHE A 166 -7.90 2.74 19.51
N SER A 167 -8.39 1.53 19.80
CA SER A 167 -9.79 1.24 20.14
C SER A 167 -9.96 1.15 21.63
#